data_be7c8db52e3141f47e037db29ac21004
#
_entry.id   be7c8db52e3141f47e037db29ac21004
#
_cell.length_a   1.000
_cell.length_b   1.000
_cell.length_c   1.000
_cell.angle_alpha   90.00
_cell.angle_beta   90.00
_cell.angle_gamma   90.00
#
_symmetry.space_group_name_H-M   'P 1'
#
loop_
_entity.id
_entity.type
_entity.pdbx_description
1 polymer ?
#
loop_
_entity_poly.entity_id
_entity_poly.type
_entity_poly.pdbx_seq_one_letter_code
_entity_poly.pdbx_strand_id
1 'polypeptide(L)'
;LTQTMRRIRDEAGIKRAMFAPLSSKGDALKVRFVIGAEKDAPLRKFRLDLAEKSLFSILMAKPKGFWFNRENSAKYGALVPESLRETLNMEGFFAASVFLGKEPLGLLYADCSDADTLTEDDFSRFKKLAVKLSKELTAISPAS
;
A
#
# COMPACT_ATOMS: atom_id res chain seq x y z
N LEU A 1 -11.15 -10.82 -0.57
CA LEU A 1 -10.39 -9.56 -0.67
C LEU A 1 -10.76 -8.57 0.43
N THR A 2 -12.06 -8.23 0.55
CA THR A 2 -12.51 -7.31 1.61
C THR A 2 -12.18 -7.85 3.00
N GLN A 3 -12.33 -9.16 3.20
CA GLN A 3 -12.04 -9.79 4.47
C GLN A 3 -10.54 -9.71 4.79
N THR A 4 -9.67 -9.91 3.82
CA THR A 4 -8.22 -9.78 4.01
C THR A 4 -7.85 -8.34 4.36
N MET A 5 -8.48 -7.36 3.70
CA MET A 5 -8.27 -5.95 4.01
C MET A 5 -8.67 -5.63 5.44
N ARG A 6 -9.79 -6.20 5.93
CA ARG A 6 -10.22 -6.02 7.32
C ARG A 6 -9.24 -6.65 8.31
N ARG A 7 -8.69 -7.81 7.96
CA ARG A 7 -7.66 -8.47 8.80
C ARG A 7 -6.39 -7.64 8.88
N ILE A 8 -5.98 -7.00 7.78
CA ILE A 8 -4.84 -6.09 7.79
C ILE A 8 -5.07 -5.00 8.82
N ARG A 9 -6.26 -4.38 8.80
CA ARG A 9 -6.61 -3.34 9.77
C ARG A 9 -6.61 -3.86 11.21
N ASP A 10 -7.24 -5.02 11.44
CA ASP A 10 -7.46 -5.52 12.80
C ASP A 10 -6.22 -6.18 13.40
N GLU A 11 -5.42 -6.87 12.58
CA GLU A 11 -4.28 -7.66 13.06
C GLU A 11 -2.95 -6.90 13.02
N ALA A 12 -2.82 -5.92 12.15
CA ALA A 12 -1.56 -5.18 11.99
C ALA A 12 -1.55 -3.83 12.70
N GLY A 13 -2.51 -3.58 13.61
CA GLY A 13 -2.53 -2.36 14.41
C GLY A 13 -2.79 -1.09 13.61
N ILE A 14 -3.37 -1.18 12.44
CA ILE A 14 -3.59 -0.06 11.54
C ILE A 14 -5.05 0.36 11.52
N LYS A 15 -5.30 1.63 11.15
CA LYS A 15 -6.64 2.20 11.12
C LYS A 15 -7.25 2.18 9.73
N ARG A 16 -6.46 2.49 8.72
CA ARG A 16 -6.95 2.48 7.34
C ARG A 16 -5.96 1.81 6.42
N ALA A 17 -6.50 1.20 5.37
CA ALA A 17 -5.71 0.49 4.38
C ALA A 17 -6.34 0.68 3.00
N MET A 18 -5.52 0.61 1.97
CA MET A 18 -6.02 0.63 0.60
C MET A 18 -5.22 -0.31 -0.28
N PHE A 19 -5.87 -0.82 -1.30
CA PHE A 19 -5.20 -1.54 -2.38
C PHE A 19 -5.43 -0.81 -3.70
N ALA A 20 -4.32 -0.50 -4.39
CA ALA A 20 -4.33 0.17 -5.68
C ALA A 20 -3.78 -0.79 -6.73
N PRO A 21 -4.65 -1.43 -7.53
CA PRO A 21 -4.17 -2.30 -8.60
C PRO A 21 -3.41 -1.53 -9.66
N LEU A 22 -2.46 -2.23 -10.30
CA LEU A 22 -1.71 -1.70 -11.42
C LEU A 22 -2.61 -1.68 -12.65
N SER A 23 -2.52 -0.62 -13.44
CA SER A 23 -3.28 -0.51 -14.68
C SER A 23 -2.86 -1.60 -15.69
N SER A 24 -3.72 -1.89 -16.65
CA SER A 24 -3.44 -2.91 -17.67
C SER A 24 -2.19 -2.59 -18.48
N LYS A 25 -1.86 -1.32 -18.63
CA LYS A 25 -0.63 -0.88 -19.31
C LYS A 25 0.60 -0.90 -18.41
N GLY A 26 0.43 -1.10 -17.11
CA GLY A 26 1.53 -1.12 -16.16
C GLY A 26 2.11 0.24 -15.81
N ASP A 27 1.43 1.32 -16.14
CA ASP A 27 1.93 2.69 -16.02
C ASP A 27 1.31 3.52 -14.89
N ALA A 28 0.29 2.99 -14.21
CA ALA A 28 -0.37 3.73 -13.14
C ALA A 28 -0.95 2.81 -12.06
N LEU A 29 -1.04 3.34 -10.86
CA LEU A 29 -1.75 2.74 -9.73
C LEU A 29 -3.00 3.56 -9.47
N LYS A 30 -4.14 2.92 -9.29
CA LYS A 30 -5.38 3.59 -8.95
C LYS A 30 -6.11 2.80 -7.89
N VAL A 31 -6.49 3.46 -6.80
CA VAL A 31 -7.16 2.82 -5.68
C VAL A 31 -8.47 2.17 -6.12
N ARG A 32 -8.72 0.98 -5.56
CA ARG A 32 -9.96 0.24 -5.80
C ARG A 32 -10.64 -0.21 -4.51
N PHE A 33 -9.85 -0.58 -3.50
CA PHE A 33 -10.38 -1.04 -2.23
C PHE A 33 -9.81 -0.19 -1.10
N VAL A 34 -10.69 0.31 -0.24
CA VAL A 34 -10.29 1.16 0.90
C VAL A 34 -11.07 0.73 2.12
N ILE A 35 -10.39 0.62 3.25
CA ILE A 35 -11.01 0.33 4.55
C ILE A 35 -10.53 1.37 5.56
N GLY A 36 -11.44 1.80 6.44
CA GLY A 36 -11.11 2.68 7.54
C GLY A 36 -11.01 4.16 7.19
N ALA A 37 -11.25 4.52 5.94
CA ALA A 37 -11.24 5.92 5.52
C ALA A 37 -12.68 6.42 5.31
N GLU A 38 -12.90 7.70 5.60
CA GLU A 38 -14.19 8.33 5.39
C GLU A 38 -14.55 8.38 3.89
N LYS A 39 -15.83 8.56 3.61
CA LYS A 39 -16.36 8.51 2.24
C LYS A 39 -15.68 9.48 1.29
N ASP A 40 -15.32 10.66 1.77
CA ASP A 40 -14.69 11.72 0.98
C ASP A 40 -13.19 11.87 1.23
N ALA A 41 -12.58 10.93 1.96
CA ALA A 41 -11.15 11.00 2.25
C ALA A 41 -10.31 10.96 0.97
N PRO A 42 -9.22 11.75 0.89
CA PRO A 42 -8.35 11.76 -0.28
C PRO A 42 -7.80 10.37 -0.67
N LEU A 43 -7.62 9.49 0.32
CA LEU A 43 -7.14 8.12 0.08
C LEU A 43 -8.04 7.35 -0.90
N ARG A 44 -9.34 7.62 -0.90
CA ARG A 44 -10.28 6.96 -1.82
C ARG A 44 -10.13 7.43 -3.26
N LYS A 45 -9.39 8.50 -3.49
CA LYS A 45 -9.08 9.03 -4.81
C LYS A 45 -7.63 8.83 -5.21
N PHE A 46 -6.90 7.98 -4.48
CA PHE A 46 -5.50 7.75 -4.73
C PHE A 46 -5.27 7.31 -6.18
N ARG A 47 -4.34 7.98 -6.82
CA ARG A 47 -3.89 7.64 -8.16
C ARG A 47 -2.44 8.09 -8.31
N LEU A 48 -1.61 7.26 -8.93
CA LEU A 48 -0.21 7.57 -9.14
C LEU A 48 0.25 7.10 -10.50
N ASP A 49 0.83 8.01 -11.26
CA ASP A 49 1.52 7.71 -12.50
C ASP A 49 2.92 7.19 -12.16
N LEU A 50 3.28 6.03 -12.67
CA LEU A 50 4.57 5.40 -12.40
C LEU A 50 5.69 5.82 -13.35
N ALA A 51 5.40 6.71 -14.30
CA ALA A 51 6.43 7.24 -15.21
C ALA A 51 7.50 8.03 -14.47
N GLU A 52 7.11 8.72 -13.39
CA GLU A 52 8.06 9.42 -12.54
C GLU A 52 8.65 8.49 -11.49
N LYS A 53 9.96 8.64 -11.23
CA LYS A 53 10.61 7.87 -10.18
C LYS A 53 10.10 8.31 -8.82
N SER A 54 9.59 7.36 -8.04
CA SER A 54 9.07 7.61 -6.70
C SER A 54 9.33 6.39 -5.83
N LEU A 55 9.06 6.52 -4.52
CA LEU A 55 9.09 5.38 -3.61
C LEU A 55 8.24 4.22 -4.14
N PHE A 56 7.07 4.55 -4.68
CA PHE A 56 6.12 3.53 -5.14
C PHE A 56 6.55 2.86 -6.44
N SER A 57 7.19 3.59 -7.37
CA SER A 57 7.74 2.97 -8.57
C SER A 57 8.90 2.01 -8.21
N ILE A 58 9.66 2.35 -7.19
CA ILE A 58 10.72 1.47 -6.68
C ILE A 58 10.12 0.20 -6.08
N LEU A 59 9.04 0.33 -5.30
CA LEU A 59 8.33 -0.83 -4.72
C LEU A 59 7.74 -1.74 -5.80
N MET A 60 7.27 -1.16 -6.90
CA MET A 60 6.66 -1.94 -7.99
C MET A 60 7.69 -2.65 -8.87
N ALA A 61 8.97 -2.38 -8.71
CA ALA A 61 10.03 -3.01 -9.49
C ALA A 61 10.32 -4.45 -9.06
N LYS A 62 10.07 -4.78 -7.79
CA LYS A 62 10.25 -6.14 -7.25
C LYS A 62 9.43 -6.30 -5.96
N PRO A 63 9.10 -7.55 -5.57
CA PRO A 63 8.35 -7.79 -4.33
C PRO A 63 9.09 -7.21 -3.13
N LYS A 64 8.46 -6.29 -2.43
CA LYS A 64 9.07 -5.63 -1.28
C LYS A 64 8.03 -4.98 -0.38
N GLY A 65 8.26 -5.04 0.93
CA GLY A 65 7.55 -4.25 1.91
C GLY A 65 8.39 -3.08 2.36
N PHE A 66 7.76 -2.00 2.77
CA PHE A 66 8.45 -0.80 3.24
C PHE A 66 7.68 -0.15 4.38
N TRP A 67 8.39 0.21 5.43
CA TRP A 67 7.86 0.94 6.57
C TRP A 67 8.47 2.33 6.58
N PHE A 68 7.66 3.32 6.18
CA PHE A 68 8.04 4.72 6.25
C PHE A 68 7.83 5.22 7.67
N ASN A 69 8.87 5.80 8.29
CA ASN A 69 8.81 6.29 9.67
C ASN A 69 9.66 7.54 9.83
N ARG A 70 9.66 8.11 11.04
CA ARG A 70 10.41 9.34 11.30
C ARG A 70 11.91 9.17 11.13
N GLU A 71 12.44 7.99 11.41
CA GLU A 71 13.87 7.72 11.30
C GLU A 71 14.35 7.77 9.85
N ASN A 72 13.53 7.34 8.90
CA ASN A 72 13.91 7.29 7.49
C ASN A 72 13.22 8.35 6.63
N SER A 73 12.39 9.21 7.22
CA SER A 73 11.66 10.23 6.46
C SER A 73 12.58 11.24 5.78
N ALA A 74 13.72 11.56 6.38
CA ALA A 74 14.69 12.47 5.77
C ALA A 74 15.28 11.88 4.47
N LYS A 75 15.47 10.55 4.43
CA LYS A 75 16.02 9.87 3.26
C LYS A 75 14.96 9.60 2.18
N TYR A 76 13.77 9.16 2.59
CA TYR A 76 12.76 8.68 1.66
C TYR A 76 11.61 9.64 1.42
N GLY A 77 11.46 10.67 2.25
CA GLY A 77 10.36 11.63 2.10
C GLY A 77 10.35 12.35 0.76
N ALA A 78 11.53 12.65 0.22
CA ALA A 78 11.66 13.28 -1.09
C ALA A 78 11.20 12.39 -2.24
N LEU A 79 11.12 11.07 -2.01
CA LEU A 79 10.64 10.11 -3.01
C LEU A 79 9.12 9.96 -3.02
N VAL A 80 8.43 10.54 -2.04
CA VAL A 80 6.96 10.56 -2.04
C VAL A 80 6.50 11.75 -2.87
N PRO A 81 5.70 11.53 -3.92
CA PRO A 81 5.22 12.63 -4.75
C PRO A 81 4.47 13.66 -3.93
N GLU A 82 4.70 14.94 -4.21
CA GLU A 82 4.09 16.03 -3.46
C GLU A 82 2.57 15.95 -3.48
N SER A 83 1.99 15.52 -4.59
CA SER A 83 0.55 15.36 -4.73
C SER A 83 -0.05 14.34 -3.76
N LEU A 84 0.76 13.44 -3.20
CA LEU A 84 0.31 12.41 -2.28
C LEU A 84 0.58 12.74 -0.80
N ARG A 85 1.31 13.81 -0.51
CA ARG A 85 1.69 14.13 0.88
C ARG A 85 0.50 14.44 1.78
N GLU A 86 -0.57 14.96 1.23
CA GLU A 86 -1.80 15.20 1.99
C GLU A 86 -2.69 13.97 2.08
N THR A 87 -2.50 13.01 1.17
CA THR A 87 -3.26 11.76 1.13
C THR A 87 -2.72 10.73 2.10
N LEU A 88 -1.39 10.63 2.19
CA LEU A 88 -0.70 9.63 3.00
C LEU A 88 -0.33 10.20 4.37
N ASN A 89 -0.15 9.30 5.34
CA ASN A 89 0.35 9.72 6.65
C ASN A 89 1.87 9.83 6.59
N MET A 90 2.39 11.04 6.42
CA MET A 90 3.82 11.29 6.28
C MET A 90 4.61 11.14 7.58
N GLU A 91 3.95 10.85 8.70
CA GLU A 91 4.63 10.50 9.94
C GLU A 91 4.99 9.01 10.00
N GLY A 92 4.24 8.19 9.30
CA GLY A 92 4.54 6.77 9.21
C GLY A 92 3.45 5.99 8.52
N PHE A 93 3.86 5.03 7.69
CA PHE A 93 2.94 4.13 7.02
C PHE A 93 3.65 2.83 6.60
N PHE A 94 2.86 1.81 6.33
CA PHE A 94 3.33 0.59 5.69
C PHE A 94 2.93 0.60 4.22
N ALA A 95 3.81 0.11 3.36
CA ALA A 95 3.49 -0.10 1.95
C ALA A 95 4.14 -1.39 1.49
N ALA A 96 3.48 -2.12 0.62
CA ALA A 96 4.03 -3.34 0.06
C ALA A 96 3.56 -3.50 -1.37
N SER A 97 4.47 -3.88 -2.25
CA SER A 97 4.09 -4.29 -3.59
C SER A 97 3.52 -5.71 -3.52
N VAL A 98 2.41 -5.92 -4.24
CA VAL A 98 1.74 -7.21 -4.31
C VAL A 98 2.06 -7.82 -5.66
N PHE A 99 2.73 -8.98 -5.64
CA PHE A 99 3.20 -9.66 -6.85
C PHE A 99 2.61 -11.06 -6.93
N LEU A 100 2.42 -11.53 -8.15
CA LEU A 100 2.21 -12.95 -8.44
C LEU A 100 3.42 -13.43 -9.24
N GLY A 101 4.31 -14.19 -8.58
CA GLY A 101 5.58 -14.56 -9.19
C GLY A 101 6.40 -13.31 -9.51
N LYS A 102 6.63 -13.05 -10.79
CA LYS A 102 7.37 -11.86 -11.25
C LYS A 102 6.46 -10.74 -11.73
N GLU A 103 5.13 -10.94 -11.70
CA GLU A 103 4.18 -9.94 -12.17
C GLU A 103 3.69 -9.05 -11.04
N PRO A 104 3.86 -7.73 -11.15
CA PRO A 104 3.27 -6.80 -10.18
C PRO A 104 1.76 -6.70 -10.37
N LEU A 105 1.02 -6.82 -9.28
CA LEU A 105 -0.44 -6.71 -9.28
C LEU A 105 -0.93 -5.36 -8.78
N GLY A 106 -0.19 -4.75 -7.87
CA GLY A 106 -0.59 -3.48 -7.29
C GLY A 106 0.14 -3.14 -6.01
N LEU A 107 -0.33 -2.11 -5.34
CA LEU A 107 0.25 -1.57 -4.12
C LEU A 107 -0.73 -1.69 -2.96
N LEU A 108 -0.27 -2.25 -1.85
CA LEU A 108 -1.00 -2.26 -0.59
C LEU A 108 -0.40 -1.18 0.32
N TYR A 109 -1.23 -0.33 0.87
CA TYR A 109 -0.84 0.77 1.75
C TYR A 109 -1.67 0.72 3.03
N ALA A 110 -1.06 1.03 4.15
CA ALA A 110 -1.77 1.06 5.43
C ALA A 110 -1.13 2.08 6.37
N ASP A 111 -1.97 2.76 7.16
CA ASP A 111 -1.51 3.68 8.18
C ASP A 111 -2.45 3.68 9.39
N CYS A 112 -2.04 4.39 10.43
CA CYS A 112 -2.90 4.66 11.59
C CYS A 112 -2.78 6.13 11.98
N SER A 113 -3.69 6.59 12.85
CA SER A 113 -3.69 8.00 13.25
C SER A 113 -2.48 8.38 14.10
N ASP A 114 -1.89 7.41 14.81
CA ASP A 114 -0.67 7.61 15.57
C ASP A 114 0.42 6.67 15.06
N ALA A 115 1.29 7.20 14.21
CA ALA A 115 2.35 6.41 13.57
C ALA A 115 3.33 5.81 14.58
N ASP A 116 3.47 6.40 15.77
CA ASP A 116 4.37 5.91 16.80
C ASP A 116 3.89 4.61 17.45
N THR A 117 2.61 4.24 17.26
CA THR A 117 2.08 2.97 17.78
C THR A 117 2.39 1.79 16.87
N LEU A 118 2.86 2.03 15.64
CA LEU A 118 3.22 0.96 14.72
C LEU A 118 4.50 0.26 15.15
N THR A 119 4.51 -1.06 15.09
CA THR A 119 5.63 -1.88 15.55
C THR A 119 6.17 -2.79 14.44
N GLU A 120 7.33 -3.40 14.68
CA GLU A 120 7.89 -4.40 13.75
C GLU A 120 6.99 -5.61 13.62
N ASP A 121 6.30 -6.02 14.69
CA ASP A 121 5.33 -7.11 14.63
C ASP A 121 4.15 -6.75 13.73
N ASP A 122 3.67 -5.51 13.82
CA ASP A 122 2.61 -5.03 12.94
C ASP A 122 3.05 -5.05 11.48
N PHE A 123 4.27 -4.61 11.21
CA PHE A 123 4.84 -4.62 9.86
C PHE A 123 4.98 -6.04 9.32
N SER A 124 5.42 -6.97 10.17
CA SER A 124 5.54 -8.38 9.81
C SER A 124 4.20 -8.98 9.43
N ARG A 125 3.16 -8.71 10.23
CA ARG A 125 1.80 -9.17 9.93
C ARG A 125 1.26 -8.55 8.64
N PHE A 126 1.53 -7.26 8.43
CA PHE A 126 1.15 -6.56 7.21
C PHE A 126 1.75 -7.23 5.97
N LYS A 127 3.05 -7.56 6.01
CA LYS A 127 3.72 -8.22 4.88
C LYS A 127 3.14 -9.60 4.59
N LYS A 128 2.81 -10.36 5.63
CA LYS A 128 2.20 -11.70 5.46
C LYS A 128 0.82 -11.59 4.83
N LEU A 129 0.05 -10.59 5.23
CA LEU A 129 -1.28 -10.38 4.65
C LEU A 129 -1.21 -9.87 3.22
N ALA A 130 -0.15 -9.13 2.86
CA ALA A 130 0.09 -8.73 1.48
C ALA A 130 0.33 -9.95 0.57
N VAL A 131 1.07 -10.94 1.06
CA VAL A 131 1.28 -12.20 0.32
C VAL A 131 -0.05 -12.96 0.16
N LYS A 132 -0.86 -13.00 1.21
CA LYS A 132 -2.17 -13.64 1.15
C LYS A 132 -3.09 -12.94 0.14
N LEU A 133 -3.03 -11.61 0.09
CA LEU A 133 -3.80 -10.83 -0.85
C LEU A 133 -3.47 -11.18 -2.29
N SER A 134 -2.19 -11.40 -2.61
CA SER A 134 -1.78 -11.80 -3.96
C SER A 134 -2.45 -13.10 -4.39
N LYS A 135 -2.57 -14.06 -3.49
CA LYS A 135 -3.22 -15.35 -3.77
C LYS A 135 -4.73 -15.18 -3.99
N GLU A 136 -5.37 -14.31 -3.21
CA GLU A 136 -6.79 -14.05 -3.38
C GLU A 136 -7.11 -13.34 -4.70
N LEU A 137 -6.26 -12.39 -5.10
CA LEU A 137 -6.44 -11.68 -6.36
C LEU A 137 -6.30 -12.62 -7.55
N THR A 138 -5.39 -13.59 -7.47
CA THR A 138 -5.24 -14.61 -8.50
C THR A 138 -6.48 -15.49 -8.61
N ALA A 139 -7.08 -15.87 -7.48
CA ALA A 139 -8.29 -16.69 -7.45
C ALA A 139 -9.50 -15.96 -8.04
N ILE A 140 -9.55 -14.62 -7.92
CA ILE A 140 -10.67 -13.82 -8.43
C ILE A 140 -10.54 -13.61 -9.94
N SER A 141 -9.33 -13.55 -10.48
CA SER A 141 -9.09 -13.28 -11.90
C SER A 141 -8.20 -14.35 -12.55
N PRO A 142 -8.56 -15.62 -12.45
CA PRO A 142 -7.68 -16.69 -12.90
C PRO A 142 -7.50 -16.78 -14.42
N ALA A 143 -8.41 -16.21 -15.17
CA ALA A 143 -8.40 -16.31 -16.62
C ALA A 143 -7.86 -15.08 -17.33
N SER A 144 -7.46 -14.10 -16.56
CA SER A 144 -6.96 -12.84 -17.14
C SER A 144 -5.49 -12.90 -17.47
#